data_e09f90daab952d689ca1c98963331b0c
#
_entry.id   e09f90daab952d689ca1c98963331b0c
#
_cell.length_a   1.000
_cell.length_b   1.000
_cell.length_c   1.000
_cell.angle_alpha   90.00
_cell.angle_beta   90.00
_cell.angle_gamma   90.00
#
_symmetry.space_group_name_H-M   'P 1'
#
loop_
_entity.id
_entity.type
_entity.pdbx_description
1 polymer ?
#
loop_
_entity_poly.entity_id
_entity_poly.type
_entity_poly.pdbx_seq_one_letter_code
_entity_poly.pdbx_strand_id
1 'polypeptide(L)' 'MFNDIWIARKSALSLARSLMVATMIIAIGTQYAVITAEDHDSSHIIVNEYDPFA' A
#
# COMPACT_ATOMS: atom_id res chain seq x y z
N MET A 1 8.82 4.26 -5.57
CA MET A 1 8.33 4.91 -4.35
C MET A 1 7.61 6.20 -4.68
N PHE A 2 6.70 6.62 -3.83
CA PHE A 2 5.84 7.77 -4.07
C PHE A 2 6.13 8.88 -3.07
N ASN A 3 6.17 10.12 -3.55
CA ASN A 3 6.28 11.29 -2.68
C ASN A 3 4.91 11.85 -2.31
N ASP A 4 3.87 11.44 -3.04
CA ASP A 4 2.51 11.93 -2.89
C ASP A 4 1.61 10.79 -2.40
N ILE A 5 0.99 10.98 -1.25
CA ILE A 5 0.11 9.96 -0.65
C ILE A 5 -1.09 9.65 -1.54
N TRP A 6 -1.59 10.65 -2.29
CA TRP A 6 -2.74 10.43 -3.17
C TRP A 6 -2.40 9.51 -4.33
N ILE A 7 -1.20 9.65 -4.88
CA ILE A 7 -0.73 8.77 -5.95
C ILE A 7 -0.51 7.37 -5.40
N ALA A 8 0.06 7.27 -4.20
CA ALA A 8 0.26 5.98 -3.54
C ALA A 8 -1.09 5.28 -3.29
N ARG A 9 -2.10 6.03 -2.86
CA ARG A 9 -3.44 5.48 -2.62
C ARG A 9 -4.06 4.94 -3.91
N LYS A 10 -3.98 5.69 -4.99
CA LYS A 10 -4.49 5.24 -6.29
C LYS A 10 -3.80 3.98 -6.75
N SER A 11 -2.48 3.91 -6.61
CA SER A 11 -1.70 2.74 -6.99
C SER A 11 -2.06 1.52 -6.13
N ALA A 12 -2.20 1.73 -4.81
CA ALA A 12 -2.55 0.64 -3.91
C ALA A 12 -3.93 0.07 -4.22
N LEU A 13 -4.90 0.93 -4.47
CA LEU A 13 -6.26 0.50 -4.79
C LEU A 13 -6.30 -0.24 -6.12
N SER A 14 -5.62 0.29 -7.13
CA SER A 14 -5.54 -0.34 -8.45
C SER A 14 -4.88 -1.72 -8.36
N LEU A 15 -3.79 -1.81 -7.60
CA LEU A 15 -3.07 -3.07 -7.42
C LEU A 15 -3.93 -4.10 -6.67
N ALA A 16 -4.63 -3.66 -5.63
CA ALA A 16 -5.51 -4.54 -4.88
C ALA A 16 -6.60 -5.13 -5.77
N ARG A 17 -7.19 -4.30 -6.62
CA ARG A 17 -8.23 -4.76 -7.56
C ARG A 17 -7.68 -5.67 -8.63
N SER A 18 -6.50 -5.37 -9.15
CA SER A 18 -5.89 -6.16 -10.23
C SER A 18 -5.44 -7.53 -9.76
N LEU A 19 -4.83 -7.58 -8.57
CA LEU A 19 -4.30 -8.83 -8.02
C LEU A 19 -5.30 -9.56 -7.13
N MET A 20 -6.39 -8.90 -6.74
CA MET A 20 -7.40 -9.45 -5.82
C MET A 20 -6.77 -9.86 -4.49
N VAL A 21 -5.83 -9.04 -4.02
CA VAL A 21 -5.17 -9.24 -2.71
C VAL A 21 -5.15 -7.92 -1.96
N ALA A 22 -5.09 -7.99 -0.65
CA ALA A 22 -4.97 -6.79 0.18
C ALA A 22 -3.61 -6.12 -0.07
N THR A 23 -3.61 -4.80 -0.20
CA THR A 23 -2.39 -4.00 -0.35
C THR A 23 -2.30 -2.99 0.78
N MET A 24 -1.10 -2.53 1.04
CA MET A 24 -0.83 -1.56 2.09
C MET A 24 0.07 -0.47 1.58
N ILE A 25 -0.12 0.75 2.12
CA ILE A 25 0.82 1.84 1.92
C ILE A 25 1.66 1.93 3.19
N ILE A 26 2.97 1.84 3.03
CA ILE A 26 3.91 1.98 4.14
C ILE A 26 4.72 3.26 3.97
N ALA A 27 5.12 3.86 5.08
CA ALA A 27 5.96 5.05 5.08
C ALA A 27 7.42 4.64 5.20
N ILE A 28 8.26 5.18 4.32
CA ILE A 28 9.71 4.96 4.33
C ILE A 28 10.36 6.33 4.26
N GLY A 29 10.83 6.83 5.41
CA GLY A 29 11.36 8.19 5.47
C GLY A 29 10.29 9.21 5.08
N THR A 30 10.54 9.97 4.01
CA THR A 30 9.59 10.97 3.50
C THR A 30 8.80 10.46 2.30
N GLN A 31 8.91 9.17 1.99
CA GLN A 31 8.26 8.58 0.83
C GLN A 31 7.30 7.47 1.24
N TYR A 32 6.53 7.01 0.26
CA TYR A 32 5.54 5.95 0.46
C TYR A 32 5.83 4.82 -0.50
N ALA A 33 5.58 3.59 -0.05
CA ALA A 33 5.66 2.42 -0.89
C ALA A 33 4.36 1.63 -0.79
N VAL A 34 4.00 0.94 -1.87
CA VAL A 34 2.83 0.07 -1.90
C VAL A 34 3.32 -1.37 -1.92
N ILE A 35 2.84 -2.16 -0.98
CA ILE A 35 3.18 -3.59 -0.89
C ILE A 35 1.90 -4.41 -0.75
N THR A 36 2.00 -5.70 -1.02
CA THR A 36 0.91 -6.62 -0.71
C THR A 36 0.97 -7.00 0.76
N ALA A 37 -0.17 -7.44 1.30
CA ALA A 37 -0.23 -7.83 2.71
C ALA A 37 0.74 -8.97 3.03
N GLU A 38 1.03 -9.83 2.05
CA GLU A 38 1.97 -10.93 2.23
C GLU A 38 3.40 -10.46 2.51
N ASP A 39 3.76 -9.30 1.99
CA ASP A 39 5.09 -8.74 2.14
C ASP A 39 5.22 -7.85 3.39
N HIS A 40 4.16 -7.76 4.18
CA HIS A 40 4.18 -6.92 5.37
C HIS A 40 5.16 -7.47 6.41
N ASP A 41 5.94 -6.55 6.98
CA ASP A 41 6.89 -6.81 8.04
C ASP A 41 6.51 -5.95 9.24
N SER A 42 6.68 -6.46 10.44
CA SER A 42 6.35 -5.72 11.67
C SER A 42 7.12 -4.40 11.81
N SER A 43 8.23 -4.24 11.09
CA SER A 43 8.99 -2.99 11.09
C SER A 43 8.39 -1.91 10.20
N HIS A 44 7.42 -2.26 9.35
CA HIS A 44 6.77 -1.30 8.46
C HIS A 44 5.81 -0.40 9.22
N ILE A 45 5.78 0.88 8.85
CA ILE A 45 4.80 1.84 9.36
C ILE A 45 3.67 1.91 8.35
N ILE A 46 2.51 1.34 8.72
CA ILE A 46 1.36 1.27 7.82
C ILE A 46 0.60 2.58 7.86
N VAL A 47 0.44 3.19 6.68
CA VAL A 47 -0.33 4.42 6.51
C VAL A 47 -1.78 4.11 6.17
N ASN A 48 -1.98 3.19 5.22
CA ASN A 48 -3.31 2.78 4.77
C ASN A 48 -3.28 1.32 4.34
N GLU A 49 -4.46 0.71 4.37
CA GLU A 49 -4.63 -0.67 3.92
C GLU A 49 -5.88 -0.74 3.05
N TYR A 50 -5.81 -1.48 1.96
CA TYR A 50 -6.92 -1.67 1.03
C TYR A 50 -7.20 -3.15 0.85
N ASP A 51 -8.49 -3.51 0.97
CA ASP A 51 -8.96 -4.88 0.81
C ASP A 51 -9.86 -4.92 -0.43
N PRO A 52 -9.55 -5.74 -1.44
CA PRO A 52 -10.36 -5.82 -2.66
C PRO A 52 -11.73 -6.45 -2.43
N PHE A 53 -11.92 -7.09 -1.28
CA PHE A 53 -13.18 -7.76 -0.95
C PHE A 53 -14.06 -6.97 0.02
N ALA A 54 -13.59 -5.80 0.42
CA ALA A 54 -14.33 -4.96 1.36
C ALA A 54 -15.38 -4.12 0.65
#